data_ccac791d5b949078250e57038717d613
#
_entry.id   ccac791d5b949078250e57038717d613
#
_cell.length_a   1.000
_cell.length_b   1.000
_cell.length_c   1.000
_cell.angle_alpha   90.00
_cell.angle_beta   90.00
_cell.angle_gamma   90.00
#
_symmetry.space_group_name_H-M   'P 1'
#
loop_
_entity.id
_entity.type
_entity.pdbx_description
1 polymer ?
#
loop_
_entity_poly.entity_id
_entity_poly.type
_entity_poly.pdbx_seq_one_letter_code
_entity_poly.pdbx_strand_id
1 'polypeptide(L)'
;YGCYNYEWINAIYASGIELFNETGTTCDFNNHEVKSAIQFIEKLNALNRGFNITSNDFDQGKVAFAPMQFSQYRTYKPYPYRVSKYSTFEWDVIEMPQSSEQHLTQLSSLMMGMSMRTSAPELAWQLLKEFTYSQASQQDIYEYSQGVSPLKEVTESKQVLKLLEEDTLGDSKIDMRVL
;
A
#
# COMPACT_ATOMS: atom_id res chain seq x y z
N TYR A 1 5.85 -9.28 -19.37
CA TYR A 1 4.49 -8.82 -19.09
C TYR A 1 4.52 -7.36 -18.64
N GLY A 2 3.41 -6.63 -18.83
CA GLY A 2 3.34 -5.20 -18.48
C GLY A 2 3.10 -4.98 -17.01
N CYS A 3 2.00 -5.46 -16.47
CA CYS A 3 1.59 -5.19 -15.10
C CYS A 3 0.98 -6.44 -14.46
N TYR A 4 1.26 -6.60 -13.17
CA TYR A 4 0.65 -7.60 -12.30
C TYR A 4 -0.24 -6.90 -11.27
N ASN A 5 -1.41 -7.46 -11.01
CA ASN A 5 -2.31 -7.07 -9.91
C ASN A 5 -2.76 -5.58 -9.91
N TYR A 6 -2.91 -4.97 -11.10
CA TYR A 6 -3.55 -3.67 -11.19
C TYR A 6 -5.06 -3.85 -11.22
N GLU A 7 -5.70 -3.62 -10.08
CA GLU A 7 -7.12 -3.89 -9.88
C GLU A 7 -8.01 -2.73 -10.36
N TRP A 8 -9.27 -3.03 -10.63
CA TRP A 8 -10.26 -2.05 -11.06
C TRP A 8 -10.41 -0.87 -10.10
N ILE A 9 -10.28 -1.12 -8.78
CA ILE A 9 -10.35 -0.08 -7.76
C ILE A 9 -9.18 0.92 -7.87
N ASN A 10 -7.98 0.44 -8.23
CA ASN A 10 -6.84 1.30 -8.46
C ASN A 10 -7.07 2.24 -9.65
N ALA A 11 -7.68 1.72 -10.74
CA ALA A 11 -8.01 2.53 -11.91
C ALA A 11 -9.06 3.60 -11.60
N ILE A 12 -10.05 3.29 -10.75
CA ILE A 12 -11.07 4.24 -10.32
C ILE A 12 -10.43 5.37 -9.51
N TYR A 13 -9.65 5.06 -8.48
CA TYR A 13 -8.97 6.07 -7.68
C TYR A 13 -7.95 6.88 -8.49
N ALA A 14 -7.21 6.23 -9.38
CA ALA A 14 -6.30 6.92 -10.30
C ALA A 14 -7.03 7.92 -11.23
N SER A 15 -8.33 7.73 -11.48
CA SER A 15 -9.17 8.65 -12.22
C SER A 15 -9.78 9.78 -11.35
N GLY A 16 -9.47 9.82 -10.06
CA GLY A 16 -10.01 10.82 -9.13
C GLY A 16 -11.51 10.66 -8.82
N ILE A 17 -12.06 9.45 -8.99
CA ILE A 17 -13.48 9.19 -8.82
C ILE A 17 -13.76 8.76 -7.39
N GLU A 18 -14.67 9.44 -6.73
CA GLU A 18 -15.26 9.02 -5.47
C GLU A 18 -16.49 8.16 -5.74
N LEU A 19 -16.43 6.89 -5.31
CA LEU A 19 -17.52 5.93 -5.52
C LEU A 19 -18.73 6.16 -4.62
N PHE A 20 -18.54 6.85 -3.52
CA PHE A 20 -19.57 7.12 -2.51
C PHE A 20 -19.65 8.61 -2.26
N ASN A 21 -20.86 9.09 -1.92
CA ASN A 21 -21.02 10.43 -1.41
C ASN A 21 -20.37 10.58 -0.02
N GLU A 22 -20.20 11.82 0.46
CA GLU A 22 -19.56 12.15 1.75
C GLU A 22 -20.19 11.38 2.95
N THR A 23 -21.48 11.06 2.88
CA THR A 23 -22.18 10.33 3.95
C THR A 23 -22.11 8.80 3.80
N GLY A 24 -21.53 8.30 2.69
CA GLY A 24 -21.46 6.86 2.39
C GLY A 24 -22.82 6.18 2.15
N THR A 25 -23.87 6.94 1.90
CA THR A 25 -25.24 6.42 1.75
C THR A 25 -25.65 6.14 0.32
N THR A 26 -24.99 6.73 -0.65
CA THR A 26 -25.22 6.54 -2.09
C THR A 26 -23.94 6.19 -2.81
N CYS A 27 -24.06 5.32 -3.78
CA CYS A 27 -22.95 4.81 -4.57
C CYS A 27 -23.17 5.17 -6.05
N ASP A 28 -22.15 5.73 -6.71
CA ASP A 28 -22.19 6.16 -8.10
C ASP A 28 -21.32 5.27 -9.01
N PHE A 29 -21.68 4.00 -9.13
CA PHE A 29 -21.01 3.08 -10.05
C PHE A 29 -21.42 3.26 -11.52
N ASN A 30 -22.54 3.92 -11.79
CA ASN A 30 -23.09 4.01 -13.16
C ASN A 30 -22.75 5.35 -13.85
N ASN A 31 -21.55 5.86 -13.65
CA ASN A 31 -21.07 7.03 -14.36
C ASN A 31 -20.12 6.64 -15.53
N HIS A 32 -19.81 7.61 -16.37
CA HIS A 32 -18.95 7.42 -17.53
C HIS A 32 -17.49 7.12 -17.13
N GLU A 33 -17.01 7.76 -16.09
CA GLU A 33 -15.64 7.66 -15.61
C GLU A 33 -15.35 6.26 -15.05
N VAL A 34 -16.27 5.69 -14.27
CA VAL A 34 -16.16 4.31 -13.78
C VAL A 34 -16.13 3.32 -14.94
N LYS A 35 -17.00 3.51 -15.95
CA LYS A 35 -16.99 2.66 -17.15
C LYS A 35 -15.67 2.76 -17.90
N SER A 36 -15.11 3.95 -18.01
CA SER A 36 -13.81 4.18 -18.66
C SER A 36 -12.66 3.51 -17.89
N ALA A 37 -12.68 3.58 -16.55
CA ALA A 37 -11.69 2.90 -15.71
C ALA A 37 -11.76 1.37 -15.87
N ILE A 38 -12.97 0.79 -15.91
CA ILE A 38 -13.15 -0.65 -16.15
C ILE A 38 -12.67 -1.05 -17.55
N GLN A 39 -13.01 -0.27 -18.57
CA GLN A 39 -12.51 -0.51 -19.93
C GLN A 39 -10.98 -0.43 -20.04
N PHE A 40 -10.35 0.43 -19.25
CA PHE A 40 -8.91 0.49 -19.16
C PHE A 40 -8.35 -0.83 -18.62
N ILE A 41 -8.93 -1.39 -17.54
CA ILE A 41 -8.55 -2.69 -17.00
C ILE A 41 -8.73 -3.82 -18.01
N GLU A 42 -9.84 -3.83 -18.74
CA GLU A 42 -10.07 -4.82 -19.82
C GLU A 42 -8.96 -4.77 -20.87
N LYS A 43 -8.59 -3.56 -21.31
CA LYS A 43 -7.50 -3.36 -22.27
C LYS A 43 -6.14 -3.82 -21.69
N LEU A 44 -5.88 -3.48 -20.43
CA LEU A 44 -4.64 -3.89 -19.75
C LEU A 44 -4.55 -5.42 -19.65
N ASN A 45 -5.63 -6.09 -19.27
CA ASN A 45 -5.70 -7.55 -19.20
C ASN A 45 -5.56 -8.22 -20.57
N ALA A 46 -6.10 -7.60 -21.62
CA ALA A 46 -5.96 -8.10 -22.99
C ALA A 46 -4.48 -8.16 -23.45
N LEU A 47 -3.62 -7.27 -22.94
CA LEU A 47 -2.18 -7.30 -23.21
C LEU A 47 -1.50 -8.53 -22.65
N ASN A 48 -2.06 -9.18 -21.65
CA ASN A 48 -1.55 -10.42 -21.07
C ASN A 48 -1.83 -11.65 -21.94
N ARG A 49 -2.57 -11.50 -23.06
CA ARG A 49 -2.85 -12.56 -24.03
C ARG A 49 -3.41 -13.86 -23.42
N GLY A 50 -4.22 -13.74 -22.36
CA GLY A 50 -4.80 -14.87 -21.64
C GLY A 50 -3.86 -15.58 -20.64
N PHE A 51 -2.63 -15.11 -20.46
CA PHE A 51 -1.75 -15.62 -19.40
C PHE A 51 -2.20 -15.11 -18.03
N ASN A 52 -2.28 -16.01 -17.08
CA ASN A 52 -2.50 -15.66 -15.68
C ASN A 52 -1.16 -15.28 -15.05
N ILE A 53 -0.94 -13.97 -14.85
CA ILE A 53 0.28 -13.43 -14.25
C ILE A 53 0.16 -13.51 -12.73
N THR A 54 1.23 -13.96 -12.09
CA THR A 54 1.30 -14.19 -10.65
C THR A 54 2.38 -13.32 -10.00
N SER A 55 2.38 -13.23 -8.66
CA SER A 55 3.47 -12.59 -7.91
C SER A 55 4.82 -13.24 -8.19
N ASN A 56 4.85 -14.55 -8.45
CA ASN A 56 6.07 -15.26 -8.80
C ASN A 56 6.68 -14.80 -10.14
N ASP A 57 5.85 -14.33 -11.07
CA ASP A 57 6.35 -13.77 -12.33
C ASP A 57 7.02 -12.40 -12.11
N PHE A 58 6.52 -11.61 -11.15
CA PHE A 58 7.19 -10.38 -10.72
C PHE A 58 8.52 -10.72 -10.02
N ASP A 59 8.53 -11.65 -9.08
CA ASP A 59 9.74 -12.10 -8.36
C ASP A 59 10.83 -12.63 -9.32
N GLN A 60 10.42 -13.10 -10.49
CA GLN A 60 11.32 -13.55 -11.55
C GLN A 60 11.72 -12.45 -12.55
N GLY A 61 11.33 -11.21 -12.33
CA GLY A 61 11.63 -10.09 -13.22
C GLY A 61 10.91 -10.14 -14.58
N LYS A 62 9.84 -10.92 -14.69
CA LYS A 62 9.06 -11.06 -15.94
C LYS A 62 7.98 -10.00 -16.12
N VAL A 63 7.72 -9.20 -15.09
CA VAL A 63 6.68 -8.18 -15.05
C VAL A 63 7.32 -6.81 -14.80
N ALA A 64 6.95 -5.83 -15.60
CA ALA A 64 7.53 -4.49 -15.51
C ALA A 64 7.00 -3.68 -14.31
N PHE A 65 5.71 -3.81 -13.99
CA PHE A 65 5.06 -3.04 -12.94
C PHE A 65 4.17 -3.94 -12.08
N ALA A 66 4.18 -3.69 -10.76
CA ALA A 66 3.28 -4.33 -9.81
C ALA A 66 2.87 -3.30 -8.74
N PRO A 67 1.57 -2.98 -8.59
CA PRO A 67 1.09 -2.23 -7.43
C PRO A 67 1.43 -2.96 -6.15
N MET A 68 1.95 -2.23 -5.17
CA MET A 68 2.33 -2.76 -3.87
C MET A 68 1.74 -1.92 -2.75
N GLN A 69 1.36 -2.58 -1.67
CA GLN A 69 1.15 -1.92 -0.39
C GLN A 69 2.51 -1.73 0.31
N PHE A 70 2.61 -0.76 1.18
CA PHE A 70 3.81 -0.51 1.96
C PHE A 70 4.27 -1.74 2.75
N SER A 71 3.34 -2.52 3.31
CA SER A 71 3.64 -3.78 3.99
C SER A 71 4.28 -4.82 3.07
N GLN A 72 3.84 -4.91 1.82
CA GLN A 72 4.43 -5.80 0.83
C GLN A 72 5.85 -5.33 0.46
N TYR A 73 6.04 -4.04 0.25
CA TYR A 73 7.35 -3.44 0.03
C TYR A 73 8.32 -3.82 1.15
N ARG A 74 7.93 -3.67 2.41
CA ARG A 74 8.76 -4.06 3.57
C ARG A 74 9.04 -5.55 3.64
N THR A 75 8.19 -6.40 3.08
CA THR A 75 8.43 -7.85 2.97
C THR A 75 9.51 -8.17 1.94
N TYR A 76 9.60 -7.42 0.84
CA TYR A 76 10.62 -7.64 -0.17
C TYR A 76 12.02 -7.24 0.31
N LYS A 77 12.12 -6.22 1.14
CA LYS A 77 13.39 -5.68 1.62
C LYS A 77 14.19 -6.56 2.55
N PRO A 78 13.62 -7.07 3.65
CA PRO A 78 14.37 -7.92 4.57
C PRO A 78 14.70 -9.29 3.96
N TYR A 79 14.18 -9.55 2.76
CA TYR A 79 14.44 -10.79 2.04
C TYR A 79 15.03 -10.52 0.64
N PRO A 80 16.19 -9.83 0.52
CA PRO A 80 16.81 -9.62 -0.78
C PRO A 80 17.06 -10.94 -1.51
N TYR A 81 17.22 -12.04 -0.79
CA TYR A 81 17.32 -13.38 -1.36
C TYR A 81 16.02 -13.88 -2.01
N ARG A 82 14.86 -13.30 -1.70
CA ARG A 82 13.61 -13.67 -2.38
C ARG A 82 13.63 -13.21 -3.82
N VAL A 83 14.04 -11.98 -4.05
CA VAL A 83 14.23 -11.44 -5.39
C VAL A 83 15.49 -12.04 -6.02
N SER A 84 16.62 -12.06 -5.31
CA SER A 84 17.88 -12.60 -5.82
C SER A 84 17.88 -14.12 -6.00
N LYS A 85 17.00 -14.85 -5.33
CA LYS A 85 16.85 -16.29 -5.54
C LYS A 85 16.25 -16.64 -6.89
N TYR A 86 15.39 -15.79 -7.44
CA TYR A 86 14.65 -16.06 -8.66
C TYR A 86 15.12 -15.21 -9.85
N SER A 87 15.68 -14.05 -9.59
CA SER A 87 16.29 -13.22 -10.64
C SER A 87 17.23 -12.16 -10.04
N THR A 88 18.15 -11.67 -10.85
CA THR A 88 19.07 -10.57 -10.55
C THR A 88 18.59 -9.31 -11.28
N PHE A 89 17.39 -8.85 -11.03
CA PHE A 89 16.90 -7.59 -11.60
C PHE A 89 16.85 -6.51 -10.53
N GLU A 90 17.13 -5.29 -10.93
CA GLU A 90 16.93 -4.11 -10.10
C GLU A 90 15.48 -3.67 -10.19
N TRP A 91 14.92 -3.19 -9.08
CA TRP A 91 13.58 -2.64 -9.00
C TRP A 91 13.56 -1.42 -8.11
N ASP A 92 12.61 -0.54 -8.34
CA ASP A 92 12.41 0.68 -7.59
C ASP A 92 10.91 0.97 -7.43
N VAL A 93 10.57 1.94 -6.58
CA VAL A 93 9.20 2.36 -6.30
C VAL A 93 8.93 3.68 -6.99
N ILE A 94 7.80 3.78 -7.65
CA ILE A 94 7.30 5.00 -8.26
C ILE A 94 5.88 5.27 -7.76
N GLU A 95 5.45 6.50 -7.80
CA GLU A 95 4.06 6.86 -7.51
C GLU A 95 3.08 6.11 -8.42
N MET A 96 1.91 5.78 -7.87
CA MET A 96 0.83 5.20 -8.67
C MET A 96 0.43 6.15 -9.80
N PRO A 97 0.27 5.65 -11.05
CA PRO A 97 -0.13 6.50 -12.16
C PRO A 97 -1.50 7.13 -11.89
N GLN A 98 -1.60 8.42 -12.13
CA GLN A 98 -2.80 9.22 -11.95
C GLN A 98 -3.26 9.76 -13.31
N SER A 99 -4.57 9.81 -13.53
CA SER A 99 -5.18 10.39 -14.74
C SER A 99 -5.85 11.74 -14.49
N SER A 100 -5.86 12.20 -13.25
CA SER A 100 -6.46 13.47 -12.81
C SER A 100 -5.46 14.30 -12.03
N GLU A 101 -5.79 15.57 -11.78
CA GLU A 101 -5.02 16.45 -10.89
C GLU A 101 -5.14 16.03 -9.41
N GLN A 102 -6.12 15.20 -9.08
CA GLN A 102 -6.32 14.66 -7.75
C GLN A 102 -5.50 13.37 -7.59
N HIS A 103 -4.55 13.38 -6.67
CA HIS A 103 -3.75 12.23 -6.31
C HIS A 103 -4.44 11.45 -5.19
N LEU A 104 -5.18 10.41 -5.56
CA LEU A 104 -5.87 9.54 -4.62
C LEU A 104 -5.12 8.21 -4.48
N THR A 105 -4.89 7.81 -3.23
CA THR A 105 -4.27 6.53 -2.89
C THR A 105 -5.17 5.78 -1.92
N GLN A 106 -5.30 4.47 -2.12
CA GLN A 106 -6.04 3.62 -1.21
C GLN A 106 -5.28 3.46 0.11
N LEU A 107 -5.90 3.89 1.20
CA LEU A 107 -5.42 3.66 2.56
C LEU A 107 -6.17 2.49 3.18
N SER A 108 -5.45 1.47 3.63
CA SER A 108 -5.99 0.40 4.46
C SER A 108 -5.49 0.58 5.89
N SER A 109 -6.41 0.68 6.84
CA SER A 109 -6.08 0.86 8.25
C SER A 109 -6.61 -0.29 9.11
N LEU A 110 -5.81 -0.69 10.09
CA LEU A 110 -6.24 -1.59 11.16
C LEU A 110 -6.89 -0.74 12.26
N MET A 111 -8.19 -0.91 12.44
CA MET A 111 -8.93 -0.20 13.47
C MET A 111 -9.05 -1.04 14.74
N MET A 112 -8.90 -0.42 15.89
CA MET A 112 -9.12 -1.03 17.19
C MET A 112 -10.38 -0.48 17.81
N GLY A 113 -11.17 -1.35 18.44
CA GLY A 113 -12.38 -0.98 19.15
C GLY A 113 -12.42 -1.55 20.55
N MET A 114 -13.22 -0.93 21.42
CA MET A 114 -13.47 -1.36 22.76
C MET A 114 -14.87 -1.97 22.86
N SER A 115 -14.98 -3.12 23.52
CA SER A 115 -16.29 -3.76 23.76
C SER A 115 -17.12 -2.93 24.75
N MET A 116 -18.38 -2.69 24.43
CA MET A 116 -19.35 -2.06 25.37
C MET A 116 -19.63 -2.93 26.61
N ARG A 117 -19.28 -4.21 26.58
CA ARG A 117 -19.48 -5.16 27.69
C ARG A 117 -18.25 -5.33 28.58
N THR A 118 -17.21 -4.52 28.37
CA THR A 118 -16.02 -4.62 29.22
C THR A 118 -16.33 -4.28 30.65
N SER A 119 -15.80 -5.04 31.59
CA SER A 119 -15.91 -4.77 33.03
C SER A 119 -14.91 -3.71 33.52
N ALA A 120 -13.95 -3.31 32.67
CA ALA A 120 -12.91 -2.34 32.98
C ALA A 120 -12.73 -1.30 31.83
N PRO A 121 -13.73 -0.43 31.59
CA PRO A 121 -13.72 0.50 30.44
C PRO A 121 -12.55 1.48 30.49
N GLU A 122 -12.20 2.00 31.65
CA GLU A 122 -11.09 2.93 31.82
C GLU A 122 -9.75 2.29 31.42
N LEU A 123 -9.50 1.06 31.86
CA LEU A 123 -8.28 0.33 31.54
C LEU A 123 -8.25 -0.02 30.05
N ALA A 124 -9.37 -0.45 29.47
CA ALA A 124 -9.47 -0.76 28.05
C ALA A 124 -9.21 0.48 27.19
N TRP A 125 -9.69 1.64 27.62
CA TRP A 125 -9.44 2.92 26.95
C TRP A 125 -7.97 3.33 27.05
N GLN A 126 -7.34 3.17 28.22
CA GLN A 126 -5.92 3.43 28.37
C GLN A 126 -5.07 2.54 27.47
N LEU A 127 -5.39 1.26 27.40
CA LEU A 127 -4.70 0.31 26.51
C LEU A 127 -4.86 0.71 25.04
N LEU A 128 -6.07 1.07 24.63
CA LEU A 128 -6.35 1.51 23.26
C LEU A 128 -5.53 2.74 22.91
N LYS A 129 -5.46 3.74 23.82
CA LYS A 129 -4.62 4.93 23.62
C LYS A 129 -3.14 4.58 23.52
N GLU A 130 -2.65 3.67 24.35
CA GLU A 130 -1.25 3.25 24.32
C GLU A 130 -0.88 2.66 22.94
N PHE A 131 -1.73 1.79 22.39
CA PHE A 131 -1.48 1.20 21.08
C PHE A 131 -1.64 2.18 19.91
N THR A 132 -2.49 3.20 20.03
CA THR A 132 -2.84 4.07 18.90
C THR A 132 -2.14 5.44 18.93
N TYR A 133 -1.82 5.97 20.11
CA TYR A 133 -1.29 7.33 20.29
C TYR A 133 0.08 7.40 20.98
N SER A 134 0.57 6.31 21.58
CA SER A 134 1.90 6.30 22.17
C SER A 134 2.96 6.32 21.07
N GLN A 135 3.84 7.31 21.09
CA GLN A 135 4.95 7.38 20.14
C GLN A 135 5.83 6.15 20.20
N ALA A 136 6.10 5.62 21.39
CA ALA A 136 6.90 4.42 21.57
C ALA A 136 6.27 3.21 20.88
N SER A 137 4.99 2.93 21.18
CA SER A 137 4.25 1.82 20.55
C SER A 137 4.13 2.00 19.02
N GLN A 138 4.01 3.22 18.55
CA GLN A 138 3.93 3.51 17.12
C GLN A 138 5.30 3.41 16.42
N GLN A 139 6.41 3.66 17.11
CA GLN A 139 7.76 3.38 16.62
C GLN A 139 8.01 1.88 16.50
N ASP A 140 7.53 1.10 17.48
CA ASP A 140 7.63 -0.36 17.47
C ASP A 140 6.94 -1.00 16.25
N ILE A 141 5.92 -0.34 15.68
CA ILE A 141 5.28 -0.78 14.43
C ILE A 141 6.29 -0.83 13.28
N TYR A 142 7.18 0.16 13.17
CA TYR A 142 8.22 0.15 12.14
C TYR A 142 9.32 -0.86 12.40
N GLU A 143 9.65 -1.10 13.67
CA GLU A 143 10.74 -1.99 14.05
C GLU A 143 10.32 -3.48 14.00
N TYR A 144 9.11 -3.79 14.48
CA TYR A 144 8.66 -5.17 14.69
C TYR A 144 7.51 -5.61 13.79
N SER A 145 6.96 -4.73 12.97
CA SER A 145 5.88 -5.05 12.03
C SER A 145 6.17 -4.50 10.63
N GLN A 146 5.27 -4.80 9.71
CA GLN A 146 5.30 -4.25 8.34
C GLN A 146 4.34 -3.07 8.16
N GLY A 147 3.80 -2.55 9.26
CA GLY A 147 2.85 -1.46 9.26
C GLY A 147 3.48 -0.08 9.14
N VAL A 148 2.61 0.91 9.04
CA VAL A 148 2.93 2.35 9.07
C VAL A 148 2.16 2.99 10.20
N SER A 149 2.79 3.90 10.93
CA SER A 149 2.11 4.69 11.95
C SER A 149 1.22 5.77 11.31
N PRO A 150 0.01 6.00 11.81
CA PRO A 150 -0.79 7.16 11.45
C PRO A 150 -0.27 8.47 12.07
N LEU A 151 0.66 8.40 13.02
CA LEU A 151 1.26 9.56 13.66
C LEU A 151 2.37 10.14 12.78
N LYS A 152 2.11 11.32 12.23
CA LYS A 152 3.05 12.03 11.37
C LYS A 152 4.40 12.28 12.05
N GLU A 153 4.38 12.63 13.33
CA GLU A 153 5.58 12.83 14.14
C GLU A 153 6.47 11.59 14.25
N VAL A 154 5.87 10.40 14.21
CA VAL A 154 6.59 9.13 14.19
C VAL A 154 7.11 8.83 12.78
N THR A 155 6.24 8.93 11.79
CA THR A 155 6.57 8.62 10.39
C THR A 155 7.70 9.50 9.85
N GLU A 156 7.71 10.80 10.22
CA GLU A 156 8.74 11.75 9.81
C GLU A 156 9.94 11.80 10.77
N SER A 157 9.98 10.95 11.80
CA SER A 157 11.08 10.94 12.76
C SER A 157 12.38 10.49 12.12
N LYS A 158 13.49 11.07 12.55
CA LYS A 158 14.84 10.68 12.09
C LYS A 158 15.14 9.20 12.34
N GLN A 159 14.56 8.63 13.39
CA GLN A 159 14.75 7.23 13.74
C GLN A 159 14.06 6.32 12.73
N VAL A 160 12.81 6.60 12.38
CA VAL A 160 12.06 5.82 11.39
C VAL A 160 12.67 5.98 9.99
N LEU A 161 13.01 7.20 9.59
CA LEU A 161 13.68 7.45 8.30
C LEU A 161 14.99 6.69 8.21
N LYS A 162 15.82 6.71 9.26
CA LYS A 162 17.06 5.95 9.30
C LYS A 162 16.83 4.43 9.21
N LEU A 163 15.82 3.91 9.93
CA LEU A 163 15.45 2.49 9.87
C LEU A 163 15.00 2.09 8.46
N LEU A 164 14.20 2.93 7.81
CA LEU A 164 13.79 2.70 6.43
C LEU A 164 14.95 2.81 5.44
N GLU A 165 15.90 3.73 5.65
CA GLU A 165 17.14 3.81 4.87
C GLU A 165 18.02 2.56 5.06
N GLU A 166 18.17 2.08 6.28
CA GLU A 166 18.92 0.85 6.59
C GLU A 166 18.27 -0.37 5.94
N ASP A 167 16.96 -0.42 5.88
CA ASP A 167 16.23 -1.42 5.11
C ASP A 167 16.52 -1.32 3.60
N THR A 168 17.00 -0.18 3.07
CA THR A 168 17.36 0.01 1.66
C THR A 168 18.82 -0.35 1.33
N LEU A 169 19.59 -0.88 2.24
CA LEU A 169 20.99 -1.28 2.04
C LEU A 169 21.14 -2.50 1.10
N GLY A 170 20.32 -2.58 0.09
CA GLY A 170 20.49 -3.41 -1.09
C GLY A 170 20.72 -2.51 -2.30
N ASP A 171 20.80 -3.09 -3.47
CA ASP A 171 21.13 -2.40 -4.73
C ASP A 171 20.05 -1.39 -5.20
N SER A 172 18.89 -1.32 -4.55
CA SER A 172 17.83 -0.36 -4.89
C SER A 172 17.83 0.84 -3.95
N LYS A 173 18.08 2.02 -4.49
CA LYS A 173 17.91 3.30 -3.81
C LYS A 173 16.47 3.74 -3.97
N ILE A 174 15.63 3.37 -3.04
CA ILE A 174 14.24 3.81 -3.06
C ILE A 174 14.16 5.28 -2.62
N ASP A 175 13.50 6.10 -3.41
CA ASP A 175 13.19 7.47 -3.02
C ASP A 175 12.12 7.46 -1.93
N MET A 176 12.55 7.73 -0.69
CA MET A 176 11.67 7.76 0.48
C MET A 176 10.57 8.84 0.41
N ARG A 177 10.65 9.77 -0.55
CA ARG A 177 9.61 10.77 -0.78
C ARG A 177 8.38 10.18 -1.47
N VAL A 178 8.51 9.02 -2.06
CA VAL A 178 7.43 8.30 -2.76
C VAL A 178 6.65 7.37 -1.82
N LEU A 179 7.22 7.01 -0.69
CA LEU A 179 6.59 6.17 0.35
C LEU A 179 5.83 7.01 1.37
#